data_00a3c1d6af3b95e9db782478901cb407
#
_entry.id   00a3c1d6af3b95e9db782478901cb407
#
_cell.length_a   1.000
_cell.length_b   1.000
_cell.length_c   1.000
_cell.angle_alpha   90.00
_cell.angle_beta   90.00
_cell.angle_gamma   90.00
#
_symmetry.space_group_name_H-M   'P 1'
#
loop_
_entity.id
_entity.type
_entity.pdbx_description
1 polymer ?
#
loop_
_entity_poly.entity_id
_entity_poly.type
_entity_poly.pdbx_seq_one_letter_code
_entity_poly.pdbx_strand_id
1 'polypeptide(L)'
;MRSIIVIILMLCTWLVSLGAQELSYPAVTFKGQSYYQYTVEEGLGLYAISRNFNTTQELILKANPELSHTGVQQGMVILIPVNEESVAQIKVEVPTSTEDSACQTSPVVRPKLKRDSLLMRQIPLDSMFMHPVQVEHLLNDSLVNQSIDTIRLAIMLPLQTKAVKPDDSKEKFIDFYIGSLIAIYEAQQSGKHIELYTYDVGKTEQVVQDVVNKETWKKVDAVVGPAYNKQLQVVIDSVSSDSTWILAPFTSDLTYTQEYSRVLQFNASSQVQAEAFAKYLLARSSSVNCVLVQTKEGEVVPEGIRAVHEALQSHNISTTTTTIHKILHDSLSVDLVAGKENIIIFNTNKFTNLNILMPHLVKCRQNHKITLYSRYAWQKYDIDIPCIYTSIFASDAALESQYNYLYKRFFAISPKSSQPRYDLLGYDLTKQLLHILADTTNHNVGETWVGVQSKIKYEPSTVHSGFVNKHVRVVRK
;
A
#
# COMPACT_ATOMS: atom_id res chain seq x y z
N MET A 1 -28.12 46.72 -27.11
CA MET A 1 -28.16 46.36 -25.68
C MET A 1 -29.42 45.60 -25.25
N ARG A 2 -30.61 45.85 -25.81
CA ARG A 2 -31.82 45.08 -25.44
C ARG A 2 -31.83 43.61 -25.91
N SER A 3 -31.20 43.29 -27.04
CA SER A 3 -31.14 41.89 -27.55
C SER A 3 -30.20 40.99 -26.79
N ILE A 4 -29.13 41.51 -26.19
CA ILE A 4 -28.16 40.72 -25.39
C ILE A 4 -28.74 40.34 -24.02
N ILE A 5 -29.59 41.22 -23.45
CA ILE A 5 -30.25 40.95 -22.16
C ILE A 5 -31.28 39.82 -22.29
N VAL A 6 -31.98 39.72 -23.43
CA VAL A 6 -32.96 38.66 -23.69
C VAL A 6 -32.27 37.31 -23.90
N ILE A 7 -31.08 37.26 -24.49
CA ILE A 7 -30.29 36.03 -24.68
C ILE A 7 -29.71 35.55 -23.34
N ILE A 8 -29.27 36.47 -22.49
CA ILE A 8 -28.76 36.11 -21.13
C ILE A 8 -29.91 35.62 -20.23
N LEU A 9 -31.10 36.20 -20.32
CA LEU A 9 -32.29 35.73 -19.60
C LEU A 9 -32.78 34.35 -20.10
N MET A 10 -32.70 34.06 -21.42
CA MET A 10 -33.02 32.73 -21.94
C MET A 10 -31.97 31.67 -21.59
N LEU A 11 -30.68 32.01 -21.48
CA LEU A 11 -29.64 31.12 -21.02
C LEU A 11 -29.74 30.86 -19.52
N CYS A 12 -30.17 31.82 -18.70
CA CYS A 12 -30.40 31.59 -17.27
C CYS A 12 -31.63 30.71 -16.98
N THR A 13 -32.65 30.72 -17.86
CA THR A 13 -33.82 29.84 -17.70
C THR A 13 -33.52 28.38 -18.13
N TRP A 14 -32.48 28.13 -18.93
CA TRP A 14 -32.04 26.78 -19.30
C TRP A 14 -31.11 26.16 -18.25
N LEU A 15 -30.49 26.95 -17.37
CA LEU A 15 -29.62 26.47 -16.30
C LEU A 15 -30.36 26.11 -14.98
N VAL A 16 -31.64 26.40 -14.87
CA VAL A 16 -32.47 26.09 -13.70
C VAL A 16 -33.27 24.80 -13.87
N SER A 17 -33.13 24.10 -14.99
CA SER A 17 -33.88 22.85 -15.24
C SER A 17 -33.01 21.58 -15.24
N LEU A 18 -31.88 21.57 -14.49
CA LEU A 18 -31.33 20.30 -13.97
C LEU A 18 -32.06 20.03 -12.63
N GLY A 19 -33.31 19.64 -12.72
CA GLY A 19 -34.04 19.08 -11.62
C GLY A 19 -33.28 17.86 -11.10
N ALA A 20 -33.03 17.82 -9.79
CA ALA A 20 -32.67 16.62 -9.11
C ALA A 20 -33.73 15.56 -9.48
N GLN A 21 -33.33 14.54 -10.21
CA GLN A 21 -34.15 13.37 -10.47
C GLN A 21 -34.31 12.69 -9.12
N GLU A 22 -35.46 12.85 -8.46
CA GLU A 22 -35.83 12.02 -7.32
C GLU A 22 -35.84 10.57 -7.83
N LEU A 23 -34.85 9.80 -7.44
CA LEU A 23 -34.78 8.36 -7.67
C LEU A 23 -35.86 7.73 -6.78
N SER A 24 -37.07 7.61 -7.27
CA SER A 24 -38.18 6.88 -6.65
C SER A 24 -38.00 5.39 -6.90
N TYR A 25 -37.54 4.67 -5.91
CA TYR A 25 -37.46 3.21 -5.97
C TYR A 25 -38.86 2.59 -5.69
N PRO A 26 -39.31 1.57 -6.45
CA PRO A 26 -40.56 0.89 -6.16
C PRO A 26 -40.54 0.27 -4.76
N ALA A 27 -41.50 0.63 -3.93
CA ALA A 27 -41.66 0.11 -2.59
C ALA A 27 -42.60 -1.11 -2.59
N VAL A 28 -42.21 -2.17 -1.89
CA VAL A 28 -43.00 -3.38 -1.67
C VAL A 28 -43.16 -3.62 -0.19
N THR A 29 -44.33 -4.10 0.23
CA THR A 29 -44.59 -4.47 1.60
C THR A 29 -44.62 -5.99 1.75
N PHE A 30 -43.77 -6.51 2.64
CA PHE A 30 -43.70 -7.92 2.95
C PHE A 30 -43.77 -8.16 4.45
N LYS A 31 -44.70 -8.96 4.90
CA LYS A 31 -44.98 -9.24 6.35
C LYS A 31 -45.11 -7.98 7.23
N GLY A 32 -45.76 -6.93 6.71
CA GLY A 32 -45.98 -5.70 7.44
C GLY A 32 -44.78 -4.73 7.50
N GLN A 33 -43.67 -5.06 6.85
CA GLN A 33 -42.49 -4.18 6.72
C GLN A 33 -42.34 -3.75 5.27
N SER A 34 -42.02 -2.46 5.04
CA SER A 34 -41.80 -1.88 3.72
C SER A 34 -40.35 -2.00 3.31
N TYR A 35 -40.12 -2.31 2.04
CA TYR A 35 -38.81 -2.45 1.43
C TYR A 35 -38.77 -1.71 0.08
N TYR A 36 -37.63 -1.10 -0.25
CA TYR A 36 -37.33 -0.68 -1.61
C TYR A 36 -36.81 -1.86 -2.42
N GLN A 37 -37.30 -2.02 -3.64
CA GLN A 37 -36.65 -2.88 -4.62
C GLN A 37 -35.54 -2.10 -5.33
N TYR A 38 -34.32 -2.51 -5.16
CA TYR A 38 -33.15 -1.85 -5.71
C TYR A 38 -32.36 -2.79 -6.62
N THR A 39 -32.15 -2.36 -7.88
CA THR A 39 -31.27 -3.07 -8.80
C THR A 39 -29.85 -2.57 -8.58
N VAL A 40 -28.95 -3.49 -8.26
CA VAL A 40 -27.56 -3.16 -7.96
C VAL A 40 -26.85 -2.63 -9.20
N GLU A 41 -26.32 -1.42 -9.08
CA GLU A 41 -25.54 -0.78 -10.13
C GLU A 41 -24.09 -1.28 -10.16
N GLU A 42 -23.41 -1.05 -11.30
CA GLU A 42 -22.00 -1.45 -11.46
C GLU A 42 -21.10 -0.81 -10.41
N GLY A 43 -20.25 -1.62 -9.78
CA GLY A 43 -19.28 -1.17 -8.79
C GLY A 43 -19.84 -0.88 -7.39
N LEU A 44 -21.15 -1.03 -7.15
CA LEU A 44 -21.74 -0.82 -5.83
C LEU A 44 -21.74 -2.10 -5.00
N GLY A 45 -21.01 -2.05 -3.88
CA GLY A 45 -21.04 -3.10 -2.85
C GLY A 45 -22.10 -2.85 -1.77
N LEU A 46 -22.37 -3.86 -0.95
CA LEU A 46 -23.39 -3.84 0.10
C LEU A 46 -23.26 -2.63 1.06
N TYR A 47 -22.03 -2.22 1.33
CA TYR A 47 -21.76 -1.06 2.17
C TYR A 47 -22.19 0.27 1.51
N ALA A 48 -21.86 0.46 0.25
CA ALA A 48 -22.27 1.67 -0.46
C ALA A 48 -23.80 1.76 -0.57
N ILE A 49 -24.44 0.61 -0.85
CA ILE A 49 -25.91 0.51 -0.89
C ILE A 49 -26.53 0.83 0.48
N SER A 50 -26.00 0.26 1.56
CA SER A 50 -26.51 0.55 2.91
C SER A 50 -26.43 2.04 3.28
N ARG A 51 -25.36 2.72 2.84
CA ARG A 51 -25.22 4.17 3.02
C ARG A 51 -26.21 4.98 2.19
N ASN A 52 -26.37 4.63 0.92
CA ASN A 52 -27.28 5.35 0.01
C ASN A 52 -28.73 5.31 0.51
N PHE A 53 -29.10 4.24 1.21
CA PHE A 53 -30.45 4.07 1.75
C PHE A 53 -30.56 4.33 3.26
N ASN A 54 -29.53 4.91 3.88
CA ASN A 54 -29.46 5.19 5.32
C ASN A 54 -29.88 4.00 6.21
N THR A 55 -29.39 2.81 5.87
CA THR A 55 -29.64 1.55 6.56
C THR A 55 -28.34 0.83 6.91
N THR A 56 -28.41 -0.34 7.52
CA THR A 56 -27.23 -1.13 7.85
C THR A 56 -27.11 -2.35 6.93
N GLN A 57 -25.84 -2.81 6.71
CA GLN A 57 -25.60 -4.03 5.94
C GLN A 57 -26.30 -5.25 6.55
N GLU A 58 -26.36 -5.32 7.89
CA GLU A 58 -27.03 -6.41 8.61
C GLU A 58 -28.54 -6.46 8.30
N LEU A 59 -29.19 -5.30 8.22
CA LEU A 59 -30.61 -5.22 7.87
C LEU A 59 -30.85 -5.60 6.41
N ILE A 60 -29.96 -5.24 5.49
CA ILE A 60 -30.05 -5.67 4.10
C ILE A 60 -29.84 -7.17 3.99
N LEU A 61 -28.84 -7.75 4.67
CA LEU A 61 -28.58 -9.20 4.68
C LEU A 61 -29.74 -9.96 5.32
N LYS A 62 -30.37 -9.42 6.36
CA LYS A 62 -31.55 -10.03 6.96
C LYS A 62 -32.75 -10.04 6.01
N ALA A 63 -32.88 -9.02 5.17
CA ALA A 63 -33.91 -8.95 4.13
C ALA A 63 -33.59 -9.84 2.90
N ASN A 64 -32.33 -10.15 2.67
CA ASN A 64 -31.81 -10.94 1.53
C ASN A 64 -30.81 -11.99 2.02
N PRO A 65 -31.25 -13.10 2.63
CA PRO A 65 -30.35 -14.09 3.23
C PRO A 65 -29.35 -14.72 2.25
N GLU A 66 -29.71 -14.80 0.98
CA GLU A 66 -28.88 -15.32 -0.11
C GLU A 66 -27.59 -14.53 -0.30
N LEU A 67 -27.58 -13.22 -0.01
CA LEU A 67 -26.42 -12.38 -0.16
C LEU A 67 -25.27 -12.74 0.81
N SER A 68 -25.57 -13.46 1.88
CA SER A 68 -24.54 -13.94 2.82
C SER A 68 -23.58 -14.94 2.20
N HIS A 69 -24.01 -15.66 1.15
CA HIS A 69 -23.23 -16.67 0.44
C HIS A 69 -22.71 -16.21 -0.92
N THR A 70 -23.49 -15.40 -1.64
CA THR A 70 -23.18 -14.99 -3.02
C THR A 70 -22.55 -13.60 -3.11
N GLY A 71 -22.67 -12.78 -2.04
CA GLY A 71 -22.37 -11.36 -2.11
C GLY A 71 -23.33 -10.59 -3.03
N VAL A 72 -23.09 -9.30 -3.21
CA VAL A 72 -23.88 -8.42 -4.08
C VAL A 72 -23.22 -8.39 -5.47
N GLN A 73 -23.99 -8.62 -6.52
CA GLN A 73 -23.53 -8.58 -7.92
C GLN A 73 -24.34 -7.56 -8.72
N GLN A 74 -23.71 -6.95 -9.72
CA GLN A 74 -24.36 -6.03 -10.64
C GLN A 74 -25.61 -6.67 -11.28
N GLY A 75 -26.69 -5.90 -11.37
CA GLY A 75 -27.96 -6.35 -11.93
C GLY A 75 -28.85 -7.18 -11.01
N MET A 76 -28.38 -7.55 -9.81
CA MET A 76 -29.24 -8.21 -8.82
C MET A 76 -30.29 -7.22 -8.29
N VAL A 77 -31.52 -7.71 -8.11
CA VAL A 77 -32.59 -6.97 -7.42
C VAL A 77 -32.58 -7.39 -5.96
N ILE A 78 -32.34 -6.44 -5.06
CA ILE A 78 -32.31 -6.69 -3.61
C ILE A 78 -33.37 -5.87 -2.88
N LEU A 79 -33.80 -6.37 -1.72
CA LEU A 79 -34.75 -5.70 -0.84
C LEU A 79 -34.03 -4.88 0.20
N ILE A 80 -34.33 -3.59 0.29
CA ILE A 80 -33.72 -2.68 1.25
C ILE A 80 -34.79 -2.22 2.23
N PRO A 81 -34.64 -2.50 3.54
CA PRO A 81 -35.66 -2.11 4.54
C PRO A 81 -35.81 -0.59 4.60
N VAL A 82 -37.05 -0.12 4.58
CA VAL A 82 -37.37 1.29 4.78
C VAL A 82 -37.40 1.57 6.29
N ASN A 83 -36.47 2.41 6.76
CA ASN A 83 -36.48 2.90 8.14
C ASN A 83 -37.36 4.16 8.22
N GLU A 84 -38.20 4.27 9.24
CA GLU A 84 -39.08 5.45 9.43
C GLU A 84 -38.28 6.77 9.54
N GLU A 85 -37.02 6.74 10.01
CA GLU A 85 -36.13 7.88 10.02
C GLU A 85 -35.66 8.32 8.60
N SER A 86 -35.71 7.45 7.61
CA SER A 86 -35.37 7.78 6.23
C SER A 86 -36.47 8.57 5.51
N VAL A 87 -37.70 8.46 5.98
CA VAL A 87 -38.86 9.18 5.39
C VAL A 87 -38.91 10.63 5.84
N ALA A 88 -38.34 10.96 6.99
CA ALA A 88 -38.32 12.31 7.54
C ALA A 88 -37.42 13.31 6.81
N GLN A 89 -36.45 12.83 5.98
CA GLN A 89 -35.56 13.72 5.23
C GLN A 89 -36.00 14.02 3.79
N ILE A 90 -37.11 13.45 3.33
CA ILE A 90 -37.64 13.64 1.95
C ILE A 90 -38.85 14.61 1.91
N LYS A 91 -39.31 15.15 3.05
CA LYS A 91 -40.41 16.14 3.08
C LYS A 91 -39.90 17.50 3.53
N VAL A 92 -39.65 18.37 2.54
CA VAL A 92 -39.57 19.82 2.75
C VAL A 92 -40.93 20.41 2.36
N GLU A 93 -41.54 21.10 3.35
CA GLU A 93 -42.52 22.17 3.33
C GLU A 93 -43.92 21.94 2.75
N VAL A 94 -44.90 22.00 3.66
CA VAL A 94 -45.95 23.03 3.67
C VAL A 94 -46.50 23.13 5.10
N PRO A 95 -46.76 24.34 5.64
CA PRO A 95 -47.10 24.54 7.05
C PRO A 95 -48.62 24.55 7.29
N THR A 96 -49.08 24.01 8.41
CA THR A 96 -50.16 24.65 9.20
C THR A 96 -50.47 23.85 10.47
N SER A 97 -50.31 24.56 11.55
CA SER A 97 -51.10 24.73 12.80
C SER A 97 -51.76 23.55 13.51
N THR A 98 -51.49 23.58 14.77
CA THR A 98 -52.30 23.50 15.99
C THR A 98 -52.38 22.18 16.75
N GLU A 99 -51.85 22.33 17.96
CA GLU A 99 -52.39 22.02 19.30
C GLU A 99 -52.35 20.60 19.89
N ASP A 100 -51.62 20.62 21.00
CA ASP A 100 -51.87 20.03 22.31
C ASP A 100 -52.06 18.51 22.52
N SER A 101 -51.16 17.92 23.25
CA SER A 101 -51.42 17.47 24.64
C SER A 101 -50.26 16.64 25.21
N ALA A 102 -49.99 16.93 26.45
CA ALA A 102 -49.01 16.32 27.32
C ALA A 102 -49.29 14.85 27.65
N CYS A 103 -48.28 14.03 27.86
CA CYS A 103 -48.15 13.14 29.01
C CYS A 103 -46.77 12.46 29.17
N GLN A 104 -46.14 12.79 30.29
CA GLN A 104 -45.39 11.99 31.27
C GLN A 104 -44.35 10.93 30.84
N THR A 105 -43.20 11.26 31.21
CA THR A 105 -41.98 10.62 31.67
C THR A 105 -42.01 9.19 32.19
N SER A 106 -41.08 8.36 31.70
CA SER A 106 -40.34 7.41 32.54
C SER A 106 -38.96 7.11 31.90
N PRO A 107 -37.90 6.87 32.69
CA PRO A 107 -36.51 6.97 32.21
C PRO A 107 -36.06 5.66 31.57
N VAL A 108 -35.74 5.70 30.28
CA VAL A 108 -35.04 4.61 29.59
C VAL A 108 -33.55 4.86 29.73
N VAL A 109 -32.87 3.94 30.39
CA VAL A 109 -31.41 3.84 30.49
C VAL A 109 -30.85 3.69 29.09
N ARG A 110 -30.16 4.73 28.60
CA ARG A 110 -29.43 4.67 27.35
C ARG A 110 -28.08 4.00 27.57
N PRO A 111 -27.69 2.98 26.78
CA PRO A 111 -26.30 2.51 26.79
C PRO A 111 -25.42 3.62 26.25
N LYS A 112 -24.32 3.91 26.95
CA LYS A 112 -23.26 4.83 26.49
C LYS A 112 -22.65 4.28 25.20
N LEU A 113 -23.07 4.77 24.05
CA LEU A 113 -22.29 4.60 22.80
C LEU A 113 -21.00 5.38 22.95
N LYS A 114 -19.89 4.69 22.72
CA LYS A 114 -18.56 5.28 22.71
C LYS A 114 -18.52 6.38 21.66
N ARG A 115 -18.08 7.56 22.06
CA ARG A 115 -18.05 8.81 21.29
C ARG A 115 -17.12 8.78 20.08
N ASP A 116 -16.27 7.76 19.99
CA ASP A 116 -15.14 7.71 19.03
C ASP A 116 -15.55 7.38 17.59
N SER A 117 -16.74 6.81 17.37
CA SER A 117 -17.21 6.48 16.01
C SER A 117 -17.81 7.66 15.24
N LEU A 118 -18.10 8.77 15.92
CA LEU A 118 -18.76 9.94 15.30
C LEU A 118 -17.78 10.98 14.76
N LEU A 119 -16.55 11.06 15.32
CA LEU A 119 -15.55 12.05 14.87
C LEU A 119 -14.95 11.72 13.49
N MET A 120 -14.85 10.44 13.13
CA MET A 120 -14.32 10.02 11.81
C MET A 120 -15.34 10.18 10.67
N ARG A 121 -16.62 10.39 10.96
CA ARG A 121 -17.66 10.52 9.92
C ARG A 121 -17.75 11.89 9.25
N GLN A 122 -17.03 12.89 9.74
CA GLN A 122 -17.20 14.29 9.29
C GLN A 122 -15.95 14.93 8.69
N ILE A 123 -14.84 14.21 8.51
CA ILE A 123 -13.65 14.79 7.87
C ILE A 123 -13.75 14.53 6.37
N PRO A 124 -14.00 15.55 5.54
CA PRO A 124 -13.90 15.41 4.08
C PRO A 124 -12.48 15.00 3.72
N LEU A 125 -12.34 14.11 2.74
CA LEU A 125 -11.04 13.62 2.26
C LEU A 125 -10.06 14.76 1.94
N ASP A 126 -10.57 15.89 1.45
CA ASP A 126 -9.79 17.09 1.14
C ASP A 126 -9.18 17.79 2.37
N SER A 127 -9.80 17.67 3.56
CA SER A 127 -9.25 18.24 4.78
C SER A 127 -8.18 17.37 5.44
N MET A 128 -8.12 16.06 5.13
CA MET A 128 -7.07 15.18 5.61
C MET A 128 -5.70 15.49 4.98
N PHE A 129 -5.69 16.11 3.80
CA PHE A 129 -4.46 16.37 3.03
C PHE A 129 -3.85 17.77 3.25
N MET A 130 -4.55 18.67 3.92
CA MET A 130 -4.20 20.10 3.89
C MET A 130 -3.77 20.71 5.22
N HIS A 131 -3.98 20.06 6.36
CA HIS A 131 -3.60 20.61 7.66
C HIS A 131 -2.96 19.55 8.56
N PRO A 132 -1.95 19.92 9.38
CA PRO A 132 -1.57 19.09 10.50
C PRO A 132 -2.82 18.92 11.38
N VAL A 133 -3.21 17.68 11.63
CA VAL A 133 -4.32 17.39 12.52
C VAL A 133 -3.88 17.76 13.93
N GLN A 134 -4.11 19.01 14.31
CA GLN A 134 -4.08 19.41 15.72
C GLN A 134 -5.35 18.83 16.34
N VAL A 135 -5.22 17.73 17.02
CA VAL A 135 -6.23 17.27 17.97
C VAL A 135 -6.07 18.13 19.22
N GLU A 136 -6.62 19.34 19.19
CA GLU A 136 -6.72 20.15 20.40
C GLU A 136 -7.74 19.53 21.35
N HIS A 137 -7.22 19.18 22.49
CA HIS A 137 -7.84 19.12 23.82
C HIS A 137 -9.38 19.14 23.90
N LEU A 138 -9.93 17.99 24.14
CA LEU A 138 -11.14 17.82 24.95
C LEU A 138 -10.91 16.71 25.99
N LEU A 139 -10.06 16.96 26.94
CA LEU A 139 -10.05 16.20 28.19
C LEU A 139 -9.88 17.16 29.36
N ASN A 140 -10.87 17.15 30.23
CA ASN A 140 -10.89 17.83 31.49
C ASN A 140 -9.61 17.63 32.31
N ASP A 141 -9.10 18.73 32.84
CA ASP A 141 -8.15 18.82 33.93
C ASP A 141 -8.60 18.03 35.14
N SER A 142 -8.10 16.81 35.27
CA SER A 142 -7.86 16.14 36.55
C SER A 142 -7.57 14.66 36.35
N LEU A 143 -6.36 14.31 35.96
CA LEU A 143 -5.71 13.04 36.30
C LEU A 143 -4.24 13.09 35.87
N VAL A 144 -3.37 13.21 36.87
CA VAL A 144 -1.98 12.76 36.90
C VAL A 144 -1.08 13.19 35.74
N ASN A 145 -0.10 14.06 36.03
CA ASN A 145 1.13 14.31 35.25
C ASN A 145 1.94 13.02 35.03
N GLN A 146 1.48 12.13 34.19
CA GLN A 146 2.36 11.23 33.43
C GLN A 146 2.70 11.98 32.15
N SER A 147 3.95 12.29 31.94
CA SER A 147 4.44 12.75 30.64
C SER A 147 4.07 11.70 29.60
N ILE A 148 3.03 11.95 28.83
CA ILE A 148 2.61 11.06 27.75
C ILE A 148 3.69 11.23 26.66
N ASP A 149 4.53 10.22 26.46
CA ASP A 149 5.55 10.25 25.41
C ASP A 149 4.84 10.28 24.05
N THR A 150 4.79 11.45 23.47
CA THR A 150 4.20 11.69 22.15
C THR A 150 5.24 11.41 21.07
N ILE A 151 4.95 10.48 20.17
CA ILE A 151 5.77 10.21 18.99
C ILE A 151 5.43 11.22 17.90
N ARG A 152 6.41 12.02 17.49
CA ARG A 152 6.30 13.01 16.39
C ARG A 152 6.82 12.39 15.12
N LEU A 153 5.90 11.97 14.26
CA LEU A 153 6.18 11.25 13.02
C LEU A 153 6.02 12.18 11.80
N ALA A 154 7.06 12.33 10.99
CA ALA A 154 6.98 12.99 9.70
C ALA A 154 6.83 11.96 8.57
N ILE A 155 5.92 12.19 7.61
CA ILE A 155 5.82 11.44 6.36
C ILE A 155 6.12 12.37 5.21
N MET A 156 7.18 12.08 4.45
CA MET A 156 7.63 12.84 3.29
C MET A 156 7.48 12.02 2.03
N LEU A 157 6.47 12.32 1.21
CA LEU A 157 6.17 11.58 -0.02
C LEU A 157 5.89 12.52 -1.18
N PRO A 158 6.17 12.13 -2.43
CA PRO A 158 5.81 12.90 -3.61
C PRO A 158 4.33 12.65 -3.98
N LEU A 159 3.42 13.15 -3.15
CA LEU A 159 1.98 12.97 -3.31
C LEU A 159 1.41 13.72 -4.51
N GLN A 160 2.15 14.73 -5.03
CA GLN A 160 1.81 15.51 -6.20
C GLN A 160 0.41 16.14 -6.12
N THR A 161 0.04 16.62 -4.93
CA THR A 161 -1.29 17.19 -4.65
C THR A 161 -1.57 18.46 -5.47
N LYS A 162 -0.52 19.24 -5.78
CA LYS A 162 -0.60 20.49 -6.55
C LYS A 162 -0.14 20.35 -8.00
N ALA A 163 0.19 19.14 -8.47
CA ALA A 163 0.65 18.94 -9.84
C ALA A 163 -0.49 19.04 -10.85
N VAL A 164 -0.31 19.87 -11.87
CA VAL A 164 -1.28 20.01 -12.99
C VAL A 164 -1.37 18.71 -13.79
N LYS A 165 -0.24 18.02 -13.97
CA LYS A 165 -0.15 16.68 -14.58
C LYS A 165 0.65 15.78 -13.66
N PRO A 166 0.02 15.06 -12.75
CA PRO A 166 0.70 14.06 -11.96
C PRO A 166 1.19 12.92 -12.85
N ASP A 167 2.30 12.31 -12.47
CA ASP A 167 2.80 11.11 -13.15
C ASP A 167 2.20 9.81 -12.57
N ASP A 168 2.48 8.70 -13.23
CA ASP A 168 1.96 7.38 -12.87
C ASP A 168 2.42 6.89 -11.47
N SER A 169 3.44 7.53 -10.88
CA SER A 169 3.91 7.15 -9.55
C SER A 169 3.05 7.72 -8.43
N LYS A 170 2.24 8.74 -8.69
CA LYS A 170 1.38 9.41 -7.70
C LYS A 170 0.52 8.41 -6.92
N GLU A 171 -0.16 7.53 -7.63
CA GLU A 171 -1.06 6.56 -7.00
C GLU A 171 -0.35 5.63 -6.02
N LYS A 172 0.88 5.20 -6.34
CA LYS A 172 1.69 4.34 -5.45
C LYS A 172 2.02 5.02 -4.13
N PHE A 173 2.34 6.31 -4.16
CA PHE A 173 2.65 7.07 -2.96
C PHE A 173 1.41 7.42 -2.15
N ILE A 174 0.26 7.64 -2.81
CA ILE A 174 -1.02 7.79 -2.12
C ILE A 174 -1.40 6.47 -1.44
N ASP A 175 -1.31 5.34 -2.14
CA ASP A 175 -1.60 4.03 -1.55
C ASP A 175 -0.69 3.77 -0.34
N PHE A 176 0.63 4.04 -0.46
CA PHE A 176 1.57 3.92 0.66
C PHE A 176 1.15 4.80 1.85
N TYR A 177 0.79 6.05 1.61
CA TYR A 177 0.33 6.96 2.63
C TYR A 177 -0.95 6.48 3.33
N ILE A 178 -1.91 5.97 2.57
CA ILE A 178 -3.14 5.37 3.09
C ILE A 178 -2.82 4.21 4.06
N GLY A 179 -1.91 3.32 3.67
CA GLY A 179 -1.47 2.24 4.54
C GLY A 179 -0.81 2.73 5.83
N SER A 180 0.02 3.77 5.72
CA SER A 180 0.64 4.40 6.88
C SER A 180 -0.39 4.99 7.85
N LEU A 181 -1.45 5.61 7.33
CA LEU A 181 -2.54 6.16 8.16
C LEU A 181 -3.28 5.07 8.93
N ILE A 182 -3.52 3.89 8.33
CA ILE A 182 -4.15 2.76 9.01
C ILE A 182 -3.26 2.26 10.16
N ALA A 183 -1.94 2.15 9.93
CA ALA A 183 -0.98 1.76 10.97
C ALA A 183 -0.96 2.75 12.14
N ILE A 184 -0.96 4.06 11.85
CA ILE A 184 -1.02 5.11 12.86
C ILE A 184 -2.32 5.03 13.66
N TYR A 185 -3.43 4.85 12.98
CA TYR A 185 -4.73 4.70 13.65
C TYR A 185 -4.75 3.52 14.62
N GLU A 186 -4.25 2.34 14.22
CA GLU A 186 -4.17 1.19 15.12
C GLU A 186 -3.27 1.45 16.33
N ALA A 187 -2.15 2.14 16.12
CA ALA A 187 -1.25 2.51 17.20
C ALA A 187 -1.92 3.48 18.19
N GLN A 188 -2.68 4.45 17.69
CA GLN A 188 -3.47 5.36 18.53
C GLN A 188 -4.58 4.61 19.29
N GLN A 189 -5.25 3.64 18.67
CA GLN A 189 -6.23 2.80 19.34
C GLN A 189 -5.60 1.93 20.46
N SER A 190 -4.31 1.60 20.34
CA SER A 190 -3.55 0.91 21.38
C SER A 190 -3.01 1.83 22.48
N GLY A 191 -3.40 3.11 22.48
CA GLY A 191 -3.03 4.09 23.52
C GLY A 191 -1.75 4.88 23.24
N LYS A 192 -1.17 4.80 22.05
CA LYS A 192 0.00 5.62 21.68
C LYS A 192 -0.45 7.01 21.26
N HIS A 193 0.28 8.02 21.73
CA HIS A 193 0.09 9.39 21.27
C HIS A 193 1.01 9.66 20.08
N ILE A 194 0.40 9.94 18.91
CA ILE A 194 1.16 10.18 17.66
C ILE A 194 0.73 11.53 17.09
N GLU A 195 1.71 12.41 16.93
CA GLU A 195 1.58 13.67 16.23
C GLU A 195 2.15 13.50 14.82
N LEU A 196 1.28 13.58 13.80
CA LEU A 196 1.65 13.30 12.40
C LEU A 196 1.87 14.60 11.62
N TYR A 197 3.03 14.73 10.99
CA TYR A 197 3.35 15.77 10.04
C TYR A 197 3.46 15.19 8.64
N THR A 198 2.59 15.58 7.72
CA THR A 198 2.61 15.10 6.33
C THR A 198 3.10 16.20 5.40
N TYR A 199 4.10 15.85 4.57
CA TYR A 199 4.69 16.76 3.60
C TYR A 199 4.65 16.17 2.19
N ASP A 200 4.00 16.89 1.25
CA ASP A 200 4.11 16.61 -0.18
C ASP A 200 5.41 17.25 -0.69
N VAL A 201 6.45 16.43 -0.81
CA VAL A 201 7.80 16.92 -1.15
C VAL A 201 8.11 16.89 -2.65
N GLY A 202 7.15 16.46 -3.49
CA GLY A 202 7.36 16.37 -4.93
C GLY A 202 8.62 15.57 -5.28
N LYS A 203 9.39 16.05 -6.27
CA LYS A 203 10.59 15.36 -6.75
C LYS A 203 11.90 16.16 -6.54
N THR A 204 11.82 17.41 -6.10
CA THR A 204 12.97 18.30 -5.97
C THR A 204 13.50 18.33 -4.54
N GLU A 205 14.78 18.50 -4.39
CA GLU A 205 15.47 18.63 -3.10
C GLU A 205 15.06 19.91 -2.36
N GLN A 206 14.81 21.01 -3.10
CA GLN A 206 14.48 22.32 -2.51
C GLN A 206 13.27 22.25 -1.57
N VAL A 207 12.21 21.49 -1.95
CA VAL A 207 11.01 21.36 -1.12
C VAL A 207 11.33 20.67 0.21
N VAL A 208 12.21 19.66 0.18
CA VAL A 208 12.68 19.01 1.42
C VAL A 208 13.50 19.96 2.25
N GLN A 209 14.40 20.76 1.63
CA GLN A 209 15.19 21.77 2.32
C GLN A 209 14.29 22.81 3.04
N ASP A 210 13.19 23.22 2.39
CA ASP A 210 12.23 24.15 2.98
C ASP A 210 11.49 23.54 4.18
N VAL A 211 11.30 22.22 4.20
CA VAL A 211 10.66 21.51 5.32
C VAL A 211 11.63 21.36 6.50
N VAL A 212 12.87 20.94 6.24
CA VAL A 212 13.83 20.69 7.32
C VAL A 212 14.30 21.99 8.01
N ASN A 213 14.10 23.12 7.37
CA ASN A 213 14.37 24.45 7.96
C ASN A 213 13.25 24.94 8.90
N LYS A 214 12.12 24.24 9.02
CA LYS A 214 11.03 24.65 9.92
C LYS A 214 11.33 24.29 11.38
N GLU A 215 10.85 25.12 12.30
CA GLU A 215 10.98 24.84 13.74
C GLU A 215 10.33 23.52 14.18
N THR A 216 9.24 23.12 13.51
CA THR A 216 8.57 21.85 13.78
C THR A 216 9.45 20.64 13.48
N TRP A 217 10.40 20.78 12.53
CA TRP A 217 11.35 19.73 12.17
C TRP A 217 12.25 19.32 13.33
N LYS A 218 12.68 20.27 14.14
CA LYS A 218 13.57 20.02 15.28
C LYS A 218 13.00 19.10 16.35
N LYS A 219 11.69 18.83 16.30
CA LYS A 219 10.98 17.99 17.27
C LYS A 219 10.59 16.63 16.73
N VAL A 220 10.95 16.31 15.47
CA VAL A 220 10.54 15.06 14.82
C VAL A 220 11.36 13.89 15.38
N ASP A 221 10.67 12.87 15.87
CA ASP A 221 11.28 11.66 16.40
C ASP A 221 11.59 10.64 15.32
N ALA A 222 10.76 10.61 14.24
CA ALA A 222 10.98 9.73 13.10
C ALA A 222 10.45 10.30 11.80
N VAL A 223 11.06 9.86 10.69
CA VAL A 223 10.72 10.25 9.32
C VAL A 223 10.47 9.01 8.47
N VAL A 224 9.36 8.97 7.75
CA VAL A 224 9.07 7.97 6.70
C VAL A 224 9.30 8.61 5.33
N GLY A 225 10.23 8.10 4.57
CA GLY A 225 10.72 8.71 3.33
C GLY A 225 11.90 9.67 3.59
N PRO A 226 12.16 10.58 2.65
CA PRO A 226 11.52 10.78 1.35
C PRO A 226 11.78 9.64 0.35
N ALA A 227 11.09 9.72 -0.81
CA ALA A 227 11.12 8.62 -1.77
C ALA A 227 12.39 8.60 -2.66
N TYR A 228 13.04 9.73 -2.84
CA TYR A 228 14.16 9.87 -3.76
C TYR A 228 15.49 10.06 -3.03
N ASN A 229 16.54 9.43 -3.53
CA ASN A 229 17.87 9.41 -2.91
C ASN A 229 18.41 10.78 -2.56
N LYS A 230 18.38 11.74 -3.48
CA LYS A 230 18.89 13.10 -3.23
C LYS A 230 18.09 13.84 -2.16
N GLN A 231 16.79 13.61 -2.07
CA GLN A 231 15.95 14.15 -1.00
C GLN A 231 16.28 13.50 0.34
N LEU A 232 16.58 12.19 0.34
CA LEU A 232 16.98 11.47 1.55
C LEU A 232 18.29 12.02 2.10
N GLN A 233 19.25 12.39 1.23
CA GLN A 233 20.49 13.04 1.64
C GLN A 233 20.20 14.34 2.40
N VAL A 234 19.32 15.20 1.87
CA VAL A 234 18.94 16.45 2.55
C VAL A 234 18.39 16.21 3.96
N VAL A 235 17.58 15.14 4.13
CA VAL A 235 17.07 14.76 5.45
C VAL A 235 18.21 14.32 6.37
N ILE A 236 19.11 13.46 5.90
CA ILE A 236 20.26 12.98 6.68
C ILE A 236 21.14 14.15 7.11
N ASP A 237 21.47 15.05 6.20
CA ASP A 237 22.31 16.22 6.47
C ASP A 237 21.66 17.19 7.48
N SER A 238 20.34 17.19 7.57
CA SER A 238 19.57 18.06 8.47
C SER A 238 19.42 17.53 9.90
N VAL A 239 19.69 16.24 10.11
CA VAL A 239 19.58 15.60 11.42
C VAL A 239 20.87 15.82 12.20
N SER A 240 20.85 16.81 13.08
CA SER A 240 22.03 17.21 13.89
C SER A 240 22.24 16.34 15.14
N SER A 241 21.26 15.51 15.50
CA SER A 241 21.34 14.61 16.65
C SER A 241 21.04 13.19 16.23
N ASP A 242 21.80 12.23 16.78
CA ASP A 242 21.57 10.79 16.56
C ASP A 242 20.26 10.26 17.17
N SER A 243 19.25 11.10 17.34
CA SER A 243 17.98 10.73 17.98
C SER A 243 16.84 10.41 17.00
N THR A 244 16.83 11.01 15.79
CA THR A 244 15.75 10.87 14.83
C THR A 244 15.91 9.60 13.98
N TRP A 245 14.90 8.74 13.92
CA TRP A 245 14.89 7.59 13.03
C TRP A 245 14.45 7.96 11.62
N ILE A 246 15.13 7.42 10.62
CA ILE A 246 14.79 7.63 9.21
C ILE A 246 14.46 6.29 8.57
N LEU A 247 13.20 6.08 8.25
CA LEU A 247 12.77 4.92 7.45
C LEU A 247 12.88 5.26 5.96
N ALA A 248 13.78 4.57 5.25
CA ALA A 248 14.00 4.69 3.82
C ALA A 248 13.33 3.53 3.06
N PRO A 249 12.06 3.66 2.64
CA PRO A 249 11.28 2.55 2.11
C PRO A 249 11.60 2.20 0.65
N PHE A 250 12.20 3.11 -0.13
CA PHE A 250 12.28 2.97 -1.58
C PHE A 250 13.70 2.85 -2.13
N THR A 251 14.72 3.30 -1.40
CA THR A 251 16.12 3.15 -1.83
C THR A 251 16.67 1.76 -1.55
N SER A 252 17.57 1.29 -2.42
CA SER A 252 18.43 0.12 -2.19
C SER A 252 19.91 0.49 -2.09
N ASP A 253 20.23 1.79 -2.12
CA ASP A 253 21.58 2.31 -2.02
C ASP A 253 22.06 2.28 -0.56
N LEU A 254 23.18 1.61 -0.30
CA LEU A 254 23.71 1.41 1.05
C LEU A 254 24.44 2.65 1.60
N THR A 255 24.78 3.64 0.77
CA THR A 255 25.53 4.83 1.15
C THR A 255 24.87 5.52 2.35
N TYR A 256 23.55 5.67 2.31
CA TYR A 256 22.79 6.37 3.35
C TYR A 256 22.83 5.67 4.72
N THR A 257 22.91 4.35 4.74
CA THR A 257 23.06 3.58 5.99
C THR A 257 24.47 3.69 6.56
N GLN A 258 25.47 4.02 5.74
CA GLN A 258 26.85 4.23 6.21
C GLN A 258 27.06 5.61 6.83
N GLU A 259 26.30 6.60 6.38
CA GLU A 259 26.43 7.98 6.83
C GLU A 259 25.68 8.29 8.13
N TYR A 260 24.58 7.56 8.39
CA TYR A 260 23.76 7.81 9.55
C TYR A 260 23.26 6.53 10.23
N SER A 261 23.50 6.45 11.55
CA SER A 261 23.28 5.22 12.33
C SER A 261 21.81 4.83 12.52
N ARG A 262 20.86 5.75 12.39
CA ARG A 262 19.42 5.52 12.57
C ARG A 262 18.63 5.50 11.27
N VAL A 263 19.24 5.10 10.17
CA VAL A 263 18.54 4.80 8.94
C VAL A 263 18.08 3.34 8.93
N LEU A 264 16.82 3.12 8.63
CA LEU A 264 16.20 1.81 8.40
C LEU A 264 15.92 1.67 6.91
N GLN A 265 16.76 0.98 6.17
CA GLN A 265 16.59 0.75 4.74
C GLN A 265 15.82 -0.54 4.50
N PHE A 266 14.62 -0.42 3.91
CA PHE A 266 13.76 -1.58 3.67
C PHE A 266 14.17 -2.39 2.45
N ASN A 267 14.45 -1.74 1.31
CA ASN A 267 14.82 -2.47 0.10
C ASN A 267 16.22 -3.08 0.26
N ALA A 268 16.29 -4.41 0.10
CA ALA A 268 17.56 -5.12 0.07
C ALA A 268 18.36 -4.71 -1.17
N SER A 269 19.65 -4.44 -0.98
CA SER A 269 20.56 -4.15 -2.08
C SER A 269 20.69 -5.34 -3.05
N SER A 270 21.22 -5.08 -4.25
CA SER A 270 21.51 -6.11 -5.22
C SER A 270 22.43 -7.19 -4.67
N GLN A 271 23.39 -6.81 -3.83
CA GLN A 271 24.35 -7.73 -3.19
C GLN A 271 23.62 -8.65 -2.18
N VAL A 272 22.74 -8.11 -1.34
CA VAL A 272 21.97 -8.91 -0.37
C VAL A 272 21.06 -9.91 -1.06
N GLN A 273 20.41 -9.50 -2.16
CA GLN A 273 19.56 -10.37 -2.96
C GLN A 273 20.36 -11.48 -3.66
N ALA A 274 21.51 -11.13 -4.25
CA ALA A 274 22.41 -12.05 -4.91
C ALA A 274 22.99 -13.08 -3.93
N GLU A 275 23.39 -12.65 -2.76
CA GLU A 275 23.89 -13.51 -1.69
C GLU A 275 22.84 -14.52 -1.22
N ALA A 276 21.59 -14.09 -1.03
CA ALA A 276 20.49 -14.98 -0.70
C ALA A 276 20.26 -16.04 -1.79
N PHE A 277 20.36 -15.65 -3.05
CA PHE A 277 20.23 -16.55 -4.19
C PHE A 277 21.40 -17.55 -4.27
N ALA A 278 22.65 -17.08 -4.10
CA ALA A 278 23.82 -17.95 -4.11
C ALA A 278 23.76 -19.00 -2.97
N LYS A 279 23.38 -18.59 -1.75
CA LYS A 279 23.18 -19.53 -0.62
C LYS A 279 22.07 -20.57 -0.91
N TYR A 280 20.99 -20.15 -1.55
CA TYR A 280 19.94 -21.07 -1.98
C TYR A 280 20.45 -22.10 -2.99
N LEU A 281 21.29 -21.71 -3.94
CA LEU A 281 21.88 -22.62 -4.92
C LEU A 281 22.96 -23.52 -4.29
N LEU A 282 23.78 -22.97 -3.39
CA LEU A 282 24.82 -23.74 -2.68
C LEU A 282 24.21 -24.91 -1.91
N ALA A 283 23.10 -24.67 -1.21
CA ALA A 283 22.36 -25.73 -0.50
C ALA A 283 21.82 -26.84 -1.45
N ARG A 284 21.87 -26.64 -2.77
CA ARG A 284 21.40 -27.54 -3.82
C ARG A 284 22.48 -27.86 -4.87
N SER A 285 23.73 -27.57 -4.60
CA SER A 285 24.83 -27.60 -5.58
C SER A 285 24.98 -28.94 -6.31
N SER A 286 24.68 -30.06 -5.67
CA SER A 286 24.70 -31.38 -6.29
C SER A 286 23.57 -31.58 -7.33
N SER A 287 22.47 -30.87 -7.21
CA SER A 287 21.23 -31.04 -8.00
C SER A 287 20.95 -29.92 -8.99
N VAL A 288 21.76 -28.87 -9.00
CA VAL A 288 21.61 -27.73 -9.92
C VAL A 288 22.79 -27.59 -10.88
N ASN A 289 22.53 -26.99 -12.03
CA ASN A 289 23.52 -26.52 -13.00
C ASN A 289 23.16 -25.07 -13.38
N CYS A 290 24.13 -24.16 -13.33
CA CYS A 290 23.90 -22.74 -13.63
C CYS A 290 24.45 -22.40 -15.00
N VAL A 291 23.59 -21.86 -15.87
CA VAL A 291 23.96 -21.44 -17.23
C VAL A 291 23.77 -19.94 -17.35
N LEU A 292 24.88 -19.23 -17.59
CA LEU A 292 24.89 -17.78 -17.83
C LEU A 292 24.72 -17.52 -19.31
N VAL A 293 23.67 -16.82 -19.71
CA VAL A 293 23.37 -16.46 -21.07
C VAL A 293 23.78 -15.02 -21.36
N GLN A 294 24.79 -14.81 -22.18
CA GLN A 294 25.24 -13.51 -22.63
C GLN A 294 24.48 -13.12 -23.90
N THR A 295 23.98 -11.89 -23.94
CA THR A 295 23.20 -11.40 -25.08
C THR A 295 24.08 -10.91 -26.21
N LYS A 296 25.10 -10.11 -25.90
CA LYS A 296 26.04 -9.55 -26.84
C LYS A 296 27.38 -9.35 -26.14
N GLU A 297 28.46 -9.57 -26.89
CA GLU A 297 29.82 -9.27 -26.44
C GLU A 297 29.96 -7.76 -26.18
N GLY A 298 30.53 -7.38 -25.03
CA GLY A 298 30.70 -5.98 -24.62
C GLY A 298 29.44 -5.27 -24.13
N GLU A 299 28.30 -5.95 -23.97
CA GLU A 299 27.10 -5.34 -23.32
C GLU A 299 27.35 -5.12 -21.82
N VAL A 300 26.98 -3.93 -21.34
CA VAL A 300 27.08 -3.60 -19.92
C VAL A 300 26.11 -4.48 -19.13
N VAL A 301 26.64 -5.30 -18.24
CA VAL A 301 25.86 -6.17 -17.37
C VAL A 301 25.20 -5.31 -16.29
N PRO A 302 23.87 -5.36 -16.14
CA PRO A 302 23.17 -4.64 -15.08
C PRO A 302 23.69 -5.01 -13.69
N GLU A 303 23.75 -4.05 -12.77
CA GLU A 303 24.32 -4.20 -11.44
C GLU A 303 23.77 -5.43 -10.68
N GLY A 304 22.45 -5.62 -10.66
CA GLY A 304 21.85 -6.76 -9.96
C GLY A 304 22.28 -8.12 -10.52
N ILE A 305 22.64 -8.20 -11.83
CA ILE A 305 23.17 -9.44 -12.43
C ILE A 305 24.64 -9.60 -12.14
N ARG A 306 25.38 -8.51 -12.18
CA ARG A 306 26.81 -8.52 -11.81
C ARG A 306 26.95 -9.00 -10.37
N ALA A 307 26.12 -8.49 -9.43
CA ALA A 307 26.09 -8.98 -8.05
C ALA A 307 25.79 -10.48 -7.96
N VAL A 308 24.88 -11.02 -8.80
CA VAL A 308 24.62 -12.45 -8.85
C VAL A 308 25.87 -13.22 -9.32
N HIS A 309 26.56 -12.79 -10.37
CA HIS A 309 27.81 -13.43 -10.84
C HIS A 309 28.87 -13.43 -9.75
N GLU A 310 29.09 -12.29 -9.09
CA GLU A 310 30.06 -12.14 -7.99
C GLU A 310 29.71 -13.08 -6.82
N ALA A 311 28.43 -13.16 -6.44
CA ALA A 311 27.97 -14.03 -5.36
C ALA A 311 28.13 -15.53 -5.73
N LEU A 312 27.85 -15.91 -6.97
CA LEU A 312 28.07 -17.29 -7.42
C LEU A 312 29.57 -17.67 -7.37
N GLN A 313 30.45 -16.77 -7.80
CA GLN A 313 31.89 -16.95 -7.75
C GLN A 313 32.42 -17.05 -6.32
N SER A 314 31.99 -16.15 -5.42
CA SER A 314 32.42 -16.14 -4.01
C SER A 314 32.03 -17.42 -3.26
N HIS A 315 30.93 -18.04 -3.65
CA HIS A 315 30.46 -19.33 -3.11
C HIS A 315 30.99 -20.55 -3.88
N ASN A 316 31.92 -20.37 -4.83
CA ASN A 316 32.47 -21.44 -5.67
C ASN A 316 31.38 -22.26 -6.40
N ILE A 317 30.29 -21.61 -6.81
CA ILE A 317 29.24 -22.24 -7.61
C ILE A 317 29.67 -22.24 -9.07
N SER A 318 29.87 -23.44 -9.62
CA SER A 318 30.26 -23.58 -11.03
C SER A 318 29.15 -23.10 -11.95
N THR A 319 29.56 -22.33 -12.97
CA THR A 319 28.65 -21.77 -13.98
C THR A 319 29.20 -22.05 -15.39
N THR A 320 28.32 -22.41 -16.31
CA THR A 320 28.63 -22.52 -17.75
C THR A 320 28.18 -21.24 -18.44
N THR A 321 29.03 -20.65 -19.27
CA THR A 321 28.65 -19.42 -20.01
C THR A 321 28.39 -19.76 -21.48
N THR A 322 27.27 -19.29 -22.00
CA THR A 322 26.89 -19.40 -23.41
C THR A 322 26.38 -18.06 -23.95
N THR A 323 26.16 -17.97 -25.26
CA THR A 323 25.65 -16.74 -25.89
C THR A 323 24.31 -17.00 -26.60
N ILE A 324 23.49 -15.96 -26.75
CA ILE A 324 22.25 -16.06 -27.53
C ILE A 324 22.54 -16.57 -28.94
N HIS A 325 23.61 -16.06 -29.58
CA HIS A 325 24.00 -16.46 -30.91
C HIS A 325 24.28 -17.97 -30.97
N LYS A 326 25.08 -18.51 -30.03
CA LYS A 326 25.36 -19.94 -29.96
C LYS A 326 24.11 -20.77 -29.79
N ILE A 327 23.19 -20.33 -28.90
CA ILE A 327 21.91 -21.02 -28.65
C ILE A 327 21.05 -21.08 -29.92
N LEU A 328 21.01 -19.99 -30.68
CA LEU A 328 20.22 -19.91 -31.92
C LEU A 328 20.77 -20.80 -33.05
N HIS A 329 22.09 -20.97 -33.11
CA HIS A 329 22.74 -21.73 -34.17
C HIS A 329 22.97 -23.21 -33.82
N ASP A 330 23.47 -23.48 -32.58
CA ASP A 330 23.96 -24.82 -32.25
C ASP A 330 23.00 -25.61 -31.32
N SER A 331 22.33 -25.00 -30.42
CA SER A 331 21.43 -25.52 -29.39
C SER A 331 21.95 -25.26 -27.98
N LEU A 332 21.04 -24.90 -27.10
CA LEU A 332 21.28 -24.77 -25.65
C LEU A 332 21.59 -26.14 -25.00
N SER A 333 21.12 -27.23 -25.58
CA SER A 333 21.20 -28.57 -24.98
C SER A 333 22.63 -29.01 -24.62
N VAL A 334 23.64 -28.46 -25.27
CA VAL A 334 25.07 -28.77 -25.00
C VAL A 334 25.54 -28.27 -23.63
N ASP A 335 24.92 -27.16 -23.15
CA ASP A 335 25.29 -26.53 -21.88
C ASP A 335 24.38 -27.02 -20.71
N LEU A 336 23.40 -27.89 -21.03
CA LEU A 336 22.45 -28.44 -20.03
C LEU A 336 22.94 -29.80 -19.52
N VAL A 337 22.71 -30.03 -18.22
CA VAL A 337 23.08 -31.30 -17.57
C VAL A 337 21.81 -32.11 -17.31
N ALA A 338 21.74 -33.32 -17.86
CA ALA A 338 20.66 -34.26 -17.62
C ALA A 338 20.62 -34.67 -16.14
N GLY A 339 19.41 -34.80 -15.61
CA GLY A 339 19.19 -35.16 -14.19
C GLY A 339 19.33 -34.00 -13.20
N LYS A 340 19.93 -32.88 -13.59
CA LYS A 340 20.01 -31.66 -12.77
C LYS A 340 18.95 -30.65 -13.17
N GLU A 341 18.61 -29.75 -12.25
CA GLU A 341 17.85 -28.54 -12.57
C GLU A 341 18.79 -27.49 -13.16
N ASN A 342 18.51 -27.09 -14.40
CA ASN A 342 19.33 -26.11 -15.12
C ASN A 342 18.76 -24.72 -14.89
N ILE A 343 19.48 -23.88 -14.15
CA ILE A 343 19.10 -22.50 -13.84
C ILE A 343 19.69 -21.59 -14.91
N ILE A 344 18.80 -20.98 -15.71
CA ILE A 344 19.20 -20.07 -16.79
C ILE A 344 19.20 -18.64 -16.28
N ILE A 345 20.35 -17.97 -16.36
CA ILE A 345 20.55 -16.59 -15.88
C ILE A 345 20.99 -15.72 -17.07
N PHE A 346 20.17 -14.75 -17.44
CA PHE A 346 20.51 -13.79 -18.50
C PHE A 346 21.30 -12.61 -17.96
N ASN A 347 22.30 -12.15 -18.71
CA ASN A 347 23.08 -10.96 -18.37
C ASN A 347 22.39 -9.62 -18.77
N THR A 348 21.09 -9.63 -19.01
CA THR A 348 20.31 -8.47 -19.45
C THR A 348 18.98 -8.36 -18.71
N ASN A 349 18.44 -7.14 -18.60
CA ASN A 349 17.09 -6.88 -18.12
C ASN A 349 16.06 -6.78 -19.27
N LYS A 350 16.50 -6.84 -20.55
CA LYS A 350 15.62 -6.70 -21.71
C LYS A 350 14.80 -7.97 -21.91
N PHE A 351 13.50 -7.88 -21.74
CA PHE A 351 12.57 -9.00 -21.94
C PHE A 351 12.55 -9.49 -23.37
N THR A 352 12.84 -8.64 -24.36
CA THR A 352 12.96 -9.01 -25.78
C THR A 352 13.99 -10.09 -26.02
N ASN A 353 15.11 -10.08 -25.29
CA ASN A 353 16.15 -11.11 -25.41
C ASN A 353 15.68 -12.46 -24.86
N LEU A 354 14.86 -12.47 -23.83
CA LEU A 354 14.22 -13.70 -23.35
C LEU A 354 13.23 -14.23 -24.39
N ASN A 355 12.38 -13.36 -24.98
CA ASN A 355 11.42 -13.77 -25.99
C ASN A 355 12.05 -14.44 -27.21
N ILE A 356 13.20 -13.98 -27.65
CA ILE A 356 13.95 -14.58 -28.76
C ILE A 356 14.32 -16.03 -28.44
N LEU A 357 14.69 -16.32 -27.19
CA LEU A 357 15.11 -17.66 -26.76
C LEU A 357 13.97 -18.56 -26.27
N MET A 358 12.78 -18.02 -26.03
CA MET A 358 11.64 -18.79 -25.49
C MET A 358 11.37 -20.10 -26.27
N PRO A 359 11.32 -20.11 -27.62
CA PRO A 359 11.09 -21.37 -28.36
C PRO A 359 12.16 -22.43 -28.09
N HIS A 360 13.42 -21.98 -27.93
CA HIS A 360 14.56 -22.89 -27.67
C HIS A 360 14.50 -23.43 -26.24
N LEU A 361 14.16 -22.60 -25.27
CA LEU A 361 14.01 -23.01 -23.87
C LEU A 361 12.86 -23.99 -23.70
N VAL A 362 11.71 -23.73 -24.32
CA VAL A 362 10.54 -24.63 -24.31
C VAL A 362 10.89 -25.98 -24.96
N LYS A 363 11.60 -26.00 -26.09
CA LYS A 363 12.06 -27.24 -26.74
C LYS A 363 13.00 -28.05 -25.83
N CYS A 364 13.96 -27.38 -25.17
CA CYS A 364 14.89 -28.06 -24.26
C CYS A 364 14.20 -28.62 -23.01
N ARG A 365 13.08 -28.04 -22.56
CA ARG A 365 12.28 -28.59 -21.43
C ARG A 365 11.72 -29.99 -21.67
N GLN A 366 11.61 -30.44 -22.90
CA GLN A 366 11.16 -31.80 -23.20
C GLN A 366 12.10 -32.86 -22.60
N ASN A 367 13.40 -32.57 -22.54
CA ASN A 367 14.44 -33.50 -22.10
C ASN A 367 15.22 -33.06 -20.87
N HIS A 368 15.07 -31.79 -20.45
CA HIS A 368 15.84 -31.19 -19.33
C HIS A 368 14.92 -30.43 -18.39
N LYS A 369 15.25 -30.46 -17.11
CA LYS A 369 14.61 -29.56 -16.12
C LYS A 369 15.22 -28.17 -16.29
N ILE A 370 14.42 -27.19 -16.71
CA ILE A 370 14.84 -25.79 -16.92
C ILE A 370 14.05 -24.89 -15.99
N THR A 371 14.77 -24.00 -15.30
CA THR A 371 14.22 -22.93 -14.48
C THR A 371 14.89 -21.62 -14.84
N LEU A 372 14.12 -20.56 -15.07
CA LEU A 372 14.63 -19.24 -15.39
C LEU A 372 14.86 -18.43 -14.12
N TYR A 373 16.05 -17.85 -13.93
CA TYR A 373 16.23 -16.79 -12.95
C TYR A 373 15.58 -15.51 -13.46
N SER A 374 14.37 -15.25 -12.94
CA SER A 374 13.52 -14.15 -13.39
C SER A 374 13.87 -12.83 -12.68
N ARG A 375 13.53 -11.72 -13.31
CA ARG A 375 13.68 -10.37 -12.79
C ARG A 375 12.34 -9.86 -12.26
N TYR A 376 12.40 -8.96 -11.31
CA TYR A 376 11.19 -8.27 -10.86
C TYR A 376 10.41 -7.64 -12.04
N ALA A 377 11.13 -6.97 -12.94
CA ALA A 377 10.53 -6.36 -14.14
C ALA A 377 9.87 -7.37 -15.10
N TRP A 378 10.23 -8.66 -15.02
CA TRP A 378 9.64 -9.71 -15.86
C TRP A 378 8.42 -10.37 -15.25
N GLN A 379 8.14 -10.16 -13.98
CA GLN A 379 6.99 -10.79 -13.28
C GLN A 379 5.62 -10.39 -13.84
N LYS A 380 5.56 -9.25 -14.52
CA LYS A 380 4.35 -8.76 -15.22
C LYS A 380 4.03 -9.52 -16.52
N TYR A 381 4.98 -10.32 -17.02
CA TYR A 381 4.78 -11.11 -18.23
C TYR A 381 4.39 -12.55 -17.86
N ASP A 382 3.58 -13.16 -18.72
CA ASP A 382 3.32 -14.59 -18.65
C ASP A 382 4.49 -15.33 -19.29
N ILE A 383 5.21 -16.09 -18.48
CA ILE A 383 6.41 -16.82 -18.90
C ILE A 383 6.10 -18.31 -18.73
N ASP A 384 6.02 -19.02 -19.85
CA ASP A 384 5.75 -20.47 -19.89
C ASP A 384 6.99 -21.33 -19.54
N ILE A 385 7.76 -20.90 -18.56
CA ILE A 385 8.89 -21.64 -17.98
C ILE A 385 8.89 -21.42 -16.47
N PRO A 386 9.12 -22.46 -15.65
CA PRO A 386 9.31 -22.27 -14.22
C PRO A 386 10.31 -21.17 -13.92
N CYS A 387 9.92 -20.25 -13.08
CA CYS A 387 10.74 -19.12 -12.71
C CYS A 387 11.20 -19.19 -11.25
N ILE A 388 12.40 -18.71 -10.99
CA ILE A 388 12.94 -18.47 -9.66
C ILE A 388 13.39 -17.02 -9.55
N TYR A 389 13.09 -16.36 -8.44
CA TYR A 389 13.48 -14.98 -8.21
C TYR A 389 13.65 -14.67 -6.73
N THR A 390 14.38 -13.62 -6.42
CA THR A 390 14.53 -13.10 -5.06
C THR A 390 13.43 -12.11 -4.74
N SER A 391 12.92 -12.15 -3.52
CA SER A 391 11.87 -11.24 -3.05
C SER A 391 12.09 -10.88 -1.58
N ILE A 392 11.84 -9.62 -1.25
CA ILE A 392 11.75 -9.11 0.12
C ILE A 392 10.32 -9.22 0.67
N PHE A 393 9.36 -9.61 -0.16
CA PHE A 393 7.97 -9.74 0.21
C PHE A 393 7.60 -11.16 0.60
N ALA A 394 6.74 -11.29 1.62
CA ALA A 394 6.24 -12.55 2.14
C ALA A 394 4.81 -12.34 2.64
N SER A 395 3.81 -12.46 1.75
CA SER A 395 2.40 -12.23 2.09
C SER A 395 1.85 -13.28 3.06
N ASP A 396 1.03 -12.83 4.01
CA ASP A 396 0.21 -13.63 4.89
C ASP A 396 -1.27 -13.36 4.59
N ALA A 397 -1.98 -14.37 4.09
CA ALA A 397 -3.35 -14.24 3.64
C ALA A 397 -4.34 -13.90 4.77
N ALA A 398 -4.09 -14.38 5.99
CA ALA A 398 -4.96 -14.09 7.13
C ALA A 398 -4.82 -12.61 7.56
N LEU A 399 -3.58 -12.14 7.69
CA LEU A 399 -3.30 -10.73 8.01
C LEU A 399 -3.79 -9.80 6.89
N GLU A 400 -3.65 -10.22 5.64
CA GLU A 400 -4.16 -9.45 4.49
C GLU A 400 -5.68 -9.28 4.53
N SER A 401 -6.42 -10.31 4.91
CA SER A 401 -7.87 -10.24 5.06
C SER A 401 -8.29 -9.25 6.15
N GLN A 402 -7.59 -9.24 7.29
CA GLN A 402 -7.83 -8.28 8.37
C GLN A 402 -7.55 -6.84 7.92
N TYR A 403 -6.42 -6.62 7.27
CA TYR A 403 -6.07 -5.31 6.72
C TYR A 403 -7.11 -4.84 5.68
N ASN A 404 -7.49 -5.69 4.74
CA ASN A 404 -8.49 -5.36 3.72
C ASN A 404 -9.84 -4.98 4.32
N TYR A 405 -10.23 -5.60 5.44
CA TYR A 405 -11.42 -5.21 6.19
C TYR A 405 -11.30 -3.78 6.73
N LEU A 406 -10.15 -3.44 7.37
CA LEU A 406 -9.90 -2.08 7.87
C LEU A 406 -9.87 -1.06 6.73
N TYR A 407 -9.16 -1.38 5.65
CA TYR A 407 -9.08 -0.51 4.47
C TYR A 407 -10.48 -0.16 3.93
N LYS A 408 -11.32 -1.16 3.71
CA LYS A 408 -12.70 -0.95 3.25
C LYS A 408 -13.53 -0.15 4.23
N ARG A 409 -13.35 -0.37 5.54
CA ARG A 409 -14.05 0.36 6.59
C ARG A 409 -13.72 1.85 6.58
N PHE A 410 -12.46 2.23 6.30
CA PHE A 410 -12.04 3.63 6.32
C PHE A 410 -12.33 4.36 5.00
N PHE A 411 -12.08 3.71 3.88
CA PHE A 411 -12.07 4.37 2.58
C PHE A 411 -13.27 4.00 1.69
N ALA A 412 -14.14 3.10 2.12
CA ALA A 412 -15.33 2.62 1.38
C ALA A 412 -15.03 2.02 -0.01
N ILE A 413 -13.77 1.78 -0.33
CA ILE A 413 -13.31 1.15 -1.57
C ILE A 413 -12.44 -0.06 -1.26
N SER A 414 -12.30 -0.96 -2.23
CA SER A 414 -11.34 -2.06 -2.10
C SER A 414 -9.94 -1.57 -2.44
N PRO A 415 -8.90 -2.07 -1.75
CA PRO A 415 -7.54 -1.76 -2.12
C PRO A 415 -7.23 -2.29 -3.52
N LYS A 416 -6.32 -1.62 -4.24
CA LYS A 416 -5.90 -2.04 -5.58
C LYS A 416 -5.08 -3.33 -5.50
N SER A 417 -5.30 -4.24 -6.46
CA SER A 417 -4.45 -5.40 -6.64
C SER A 417 -3.21 -5.01 -7.44
N SER A 418 -2.14 -4.64 -6.77
CA SER A 418 -0.82 -4.41 -7.36
C SER A 418 0.21 -5.37 -6.75
N GLN A 419 1.35 -5.56 -7.39
CA GLN A 419 2.47 -6.30 -6.80
C GLN A 419 3.76 -5.50 -6.97
N PRO A 420 4.37 -5.05 -5.86
CA PRO A 420 3.84 -5.13 -4.49
C PRO A 420 2.63 -4.21 -4.31
N ARG A 421 1.81 -4.47 -3.30
CA ARG A 421 0.79 -3.57 -2.84
C ARG A 421 1.45 -2.46 -2.01
N TYR A 422 1.33 -1.22 -2.48
CA TYR A 422 1.97 -0.08 -1.80
C TYR A 422 1.26 0.34 -0.52
N ASP A 423 -0.05 0.11 -0.42
CA ASP A 423 -0.82 0.31 0.80
C ASP A 423 -0.37 -0.64 1.92
N LEU A 424 -0.17 -1.92 1.61
CA LEU A 424 0.39 -2.88 2.57
C LEU A 424 1.83 -2.54 2.96
N LEU A 425 2.62 -2.02 2.01
CA LEU A 425 3.98 -1.59 2.29
C LEU A 425 4.00 -0.41 3.28
N GLY A 426 3.17 0.60 3.05
CA GLY A 426 3.03 1.72 3.97
C GLY A 426 2.58 1.29 5.37
N TYR A 427 1.61 0.38 5.43
CA TYR A 427 1.12 -0.18 6.68
C TYR A 427 2.19 -0.95 7.45
N ASP A 428 2.83 -1.93 6.82
CA ASP A 428 3.83 -2.78 7.46
C ASP A 428 5.02 -1.99 7.99
N LEU A 429 5.55 -1.08 7.16
CA LEU A 429 6.74 -0.31 7.51
C LEU A 429 6.47 0.73 8.58
N THR A 430 5.34 1.42 8.51
CA THR A 430 4.96 2.40 9.54
C THR A 430 4.66 1.71 10.86
N LYS A 431 3.97 0.58 10.83
CA LYS A 431 3.67 -0.21 12.03
C LYS A 431 4.93 -0.71 12.71
N GLN A 432 5.92 -1.20 11.92
CA GLN A 432 7.22 -1.61 12.44
C GLN A 432 7.99 -0.43 13.03
N LEU A 433 8.05 0.72 12.33
CA LEU A 433 8.71 1.91 12.84
C LEU A 433 8.11 2.35 14.18
N LEU A 434 6.78 2.40 14.30
CA LEU A 434 6.09 2.73 15.53
C LEU A 434 6.35 1.70 16.66
N HIS A 435 6.57 0.45 16.31
CA HIS A 435 6.98 -0.58 17.26
C HIS A 435 8.41 -0.34 17.78
N ILE A 436 9.35 -0.03 16.89
CA ILE A 436 10.73 0.33 17.23
C ILE A 436 10.77 1.57 18.15
N LEU A 437 9.99 2.59 17.84
CA LEU A 437 9.94 3.84 18.62
C LEU A 437 9.29 3.66 20.00
N ALA A 438 8.40 2.69 20.15
CA ALA A 438 7.74 2.42 21.42
C ALA A 438 8.65 1.74 22.44
N ASP A 439 9.73 1.11 22.01
CA ASP A 439 10.75 0.54 22.89
C ASP A 439 11.89 1.54 23.07
N THR A 440 11.80 2.30 24.14
CA THR A 440 12.81 3.33 24.49
C THR A 440 14.09 2.76 25.03
N THR A 441 14.13 1.47 25.38
CA THR A 441 15.28 0.83 26.05
C THR A 441 16.26 0.17 25.07
N ASN A 442 15.77 -0.66 24.15
CA ASN A 442 16.61 -1.45 23.24
C ASN A 442 16.30 -1.24 21.76
N HIS A 443 15.22 -0.52 21.44
CA HIS A 443 14.75 -0.27 20.07
C HIS A 443 14.66 -1.52 19.19
N ASN A 444 14.41 -2.69 19.70
CA ASN A 444 14.24 -4.02 19.07
C ASN A 444 14.40 -4.11 17.53
N VAL A 445 15.35 -3.34 16.97
CA VAL A 445 15.57 -3.18 15.53
C VAL A 445 15.96 -4.50 14.88
N GLY A 446 16.75 -5.32 15.58
CA GLY A 446 17.26 -6.58 15.08
C GLY A 446 16.25 -7.74 15.12
N GLU A 447 15.09 -7.55 15.72
CA GLU A 447 14.04 -8.57 15.75
C GLU A 447 13.41 -8.78 14.37
N THR A 448 13.01 -10.03 14.10
CA THR A 448 12.32 -10.33 12.86
C THR A 448 10.87 -9.85 12.96
N TRP A 449 10.51 -8.85 12.17
CA TRP A 449 9.15 -8.37 12.05
C TRP A 449 8.39 -9.15 10.97
N VAL A 450 7.16 -9.56 11.28
CA VAL A 450 6.25 -10.20 10.34
C VAL A 450 5.06 -9.27 10.13
N GLY A 451 5.01 -8.63 8.96
CA GLY A 451 3.91 -7.81 8.50
C GLY A 451 2.93 -8.60 7.62
N VAL A 452 2.00 -7.88 6.99
CA VAL A 452 1.00 -8.45 6.10
C VAL A 452 1.62 -8.91 4.77
N GLN A 453 2.49 -8.08 4.18
CA GLN A 453 3.17 -8.33 2.91
C GLN A 453 4.68 -8.47 3.08
N SER A 454 5.22 -8.06 4.21
CA SER A 454 6.66 -7.92 4.42
C SER A 454 7.13 -8.76 5.59
N LYS A 455 8.27 -9.41 5.42
CA LYS A 455 9.03 -9.95 6.55
C LYS A 455 10.37 -9.24 6.60
N ILE A 456 10.67 -8.63 7.72
CA ILE A 456 11.78 -7.68 7.83
C ILE A 456 12.71 -8.14 8.94
N LYS A 457 13.99 -8.17 8.65
CA LYS A 457 15.06 -8.36 9.62
C LYS A 457 16.14 -7.32 9.37
N TYR A 458 16.18 -6.31 10.18
CA TYR A 458 17.21 -5.29 10.09
C TYR A 458 18.51 -5.77 10.75
N GLU A 459 19.59 -5.64 10.00
CA GLU A 459 20.94 -5.88 10.50
C GLU A 459 21.81 -4.67 10.17
N PRO A 460 22.81 -4.32 11.00
CA PRO A 460 23.73 -3.23 10.69
C PRO A 460 24.37 -3.41 9.32
N SER A 461 24.50 -2.34 8.57
CA SER A 461 25.22 -2.34 7.29
C SER A 461 26.72 -2.53 7.50
N THR A 462 27.27 -1.80 8.50
CA THR A 462 28.64 -1.93 9.02
C THR A 462 28.64 -1.62 10.53
N VAL A 463 29.77 -1.70 11.18
CA VAL A 463 29.91 -1.27 12.59
C VAL A 463 29.63 0.25 12.67
N HIS A 464 28.75 0.66 13.56
CA HIS A 464 28.30 2.05 13.76
C HIS A 464 27.51 2.66 12.58
N SER A 465 26.88 1.82 11.75
CA SER A 465 26.07 2.25 10.63
C SER A 465 24.57 2.07 10.90
N GLY A 466 23.73 2.59 10.01
CA GLY A 466 22.32 2.28 9.96
C GLY A 466 22.06 0.82 9.54
N PHE A 467 20.81 0.48 9.41
CA PHE A 467 20.32 -0.89 9.29
C PHE A 467 19.74 -1.15 7.90
N VAL A 468 19.98 -2.36 7.40
CA VAL A 468 19.47 -2.83 6.12
C VAL A 468 18.63 -4.07 6.35
N ASN A 469 17.48 -4.16 5.69
CA ASN A 469 16.69 -5.39 5.68
C ASN A 469 17.46 -6.50 4.97
N LYS A 470 17.82 -7.55 5.71
CA LYS A 470 18.52 -8.74 5.21
C LYS A 470 17.56 -9.89 4.90
N HIS A 471 16.26 -9.73 5.17
CA HIS A 471 15.31 -10.78 4.87
C HIS A 471 15.00 -10.82 3.38
N VAL A 472 15.67 -11.71 2.69
CA VAL A 472 15.42 -12.02 1.27
C VAL A 472 15.09 -13.49 1.15
N ARG A 473 14.01 -13.80 0.47
CA ARG A 473 13.59 -15.17 0.17
C ARG A 473 13.74 -15.47 -1.32
N VAL A 474 13.98 -16.72 -1.63
CA VAL A 474 13.94 -17.22 -3.00
C VAL A 474 12.58 -17.85 -3.24
N VAL A 475 11.89 -17.34 -4.25
CA VAL A 475 10.52 -17.74 -4.59
C VAL A 475 10.52 -18.48 -5.93
N ARG A 476 9.73 -19.53 -6.03
CA ARG A 476 9.45 -20.26 -7.28
C ARG A 476 8.03 -19.93 -7.76
N LYS A 477 7.89 -19.73 -9.08
CA LYS A 477 6.62 -19.50 -9.75
C LYS A 477 6.44 -20.54 -10.86
#